data_551f5dd0aaef1a397cf3f17c99c645ae
#
_entry.id   551f5dd0aaef1a397cf3f17c99c645ae
#
_cell.length_a   1.000
_cell.length_b   1.000
_cell.length_c   1.000
_cell.angle_alpha   90.00
_cell.angle_beta   90.00
_cell.angle_gamma   90.00
#
_symmetry.space_group_name_H-M   'P 1'
#
loop_
_entity.id
_entity.type
_entity.pdbx_description
1 polymer ?
#
loop_
_entity_poly.entity_id
_entity_poly.type
_entity_poly.pdbx_seq_one_letter_code
_entity_poly.pdbx_strand_id
1 'polypeptide(L)'
;MWINNIFSYTLSGNFSNISTLDNELLFREFYADLSGMDRFFGIWSYASELRSRIIKETGLPISFGLSENKTVSKVATGEAKPNNQLHINYGSEKDFLAPLSVQKIPMVGPKTYQTLCGLGVKRIATLQALPLELVEQALGENGRTIWSKAQGVDNSPVEPYNERKSISNERTFHQDTIDTCKLSGILTAMAENLTFQLRRAGKLTGTVTVKIRYADFQTQTLQQQIAYTAADHELLPLVQDLFKMMMKSMENKSRELQIY
;
A
#
# COMPACT_ATOMS: atom_id res chain seq x y z
N MET A 1 17.71 -13.15 -17.34
CA MET A 1 18.13 -12.96 -15.96
C MET A 1 17.61 -11.59 -15.53
N TRP A 2 16.60 -11.57 -14.71
CA TRP A 2 15.91 -10.34 -14.30
C TRP A 2 16.39 -9.95 -12.92
N ILE A 3 16.96 -8.78 -12.76
CA ILE A 3 17.41 -8.28 -11.47
C ILE A 3 16.54 -7.10 -11.13
N ASN A 4 15.81 -7.20 -10.01
CA ASN A 4 14.93 -6.16 -9.52
C ASN A 4 15.57 -5.46 -8.33
N ASN A 5 15.54 -4.13 -8.34
CA ASN A 5 16.06 -3.31 -7.25
C ASN A 5 14.93 -2.52 -6.61
N ILE A 6 14.92 -2.47 -5.31
CA ILE A 6 14.05 -1.58 -4.54
C ILE A 6 14.87 -0.47 -3.92
N PHE A 7 14.48 0.77 -4.19
CA PHE A 7 14.90 1.92 -3.42
C PHE A 7 13.77 2.31 -2.46
N SER A 8 14.04 2.28 -1.17
CA SER A 8 13.10 2.71 -0.14
C SER A 8 13.64 3.96 0.52
N TYR A 9 12.87 5.06 0.46
CA TYR A 9 13.17 6.28 1.20
C TYR A 9 12.54 6.19 2.59
N THR A 10 13.34 6.32 3.63
CA THR A 10 12.82 6.62 4.97
C THR A 10 13.31 8.03 5.32
N LEU A 11 12.42 9.00 5.30
CA LEU A 11 12.69 10.33 5.80
C LEU A 11 12.64 10.27 7.33
N SER A 12 13.76 9.99 7.98
CA SER A 12 13.94 10.18 9.41
C SER A 12 14.82 11.41 9.64
N GLY A 13 14.20 12.58 9.59
CA GLY A 13 14.84 13.87 9.87
C GLY A 13 13.83 14.84 10.46
N ASN A 14 14.26 15.71 11.40
CA ASN A 14 13.44 16.80 11.90
C ASN A 14 13.14 17.79 10.77
N PHE A 15 11.96 17.64 10.15
CA PHE A 15 11.45 18.55 9.11
C PHE A 15 10.63 19.69 9.74
N SER A 16 11.23 20.50 10.59
CA SER A 16 10.56 21.67 11.15
C SER A 16 10.29 22.82 10.16
N ASN A 17 10.77 22.73 8.91
CA ASN A 17 10.71 23.82 7.92
C ASN A 17 10.12 23.42 6.56
N ILE A 18 9.49 22.26 6.40
CA ILE A 18 8.80 21.90 5.14
C ILE A 18 7.30 21.82 5.41
N SER A 19 6.68 23.00 5.58
CA SER A 19 5.25 23.14 5.87
C SER A 19 4.32 23.03 4.65
N THR A 20 4.82 22.66 3.47
CA THR A 20 4.04 22.62 2.22
C THR A 20 4.23 21.38 1.35
N LEU A 21 4.90 20.35 1.84
CA LEU A 21 4.96 19.07 1.13
C LEU A 21 3.87 18.17 1.71
N ASP A 22 2.89 17.86 0.88
CA ASP A 22 1.78 16.95 1.20
C ASP A 22 2.27 15.69 1.93
N ASN A 23 1.50 15.22 2.90
CA ASN A 23 1.74 14.03 3.72
C ASN A 23 1.95 12.72 2.90
N GLU A 24 1.82 12.76 1.59
CA GLU A 24 2.10 11.66 0.66
C GLU A 24 3.61 11.35 0.47
N LEU A 25 4.52 12.22 0.94
CA LEU A 25 5.97 12.09 0.73
C LEU A 25 6.68 11.20 1.76
N LEU A 26 5.99 10.77 2.82
CA LEU A 26 6.64 10.12 3.97
C LEU A 26 7.11 8.67 3.73
N PHE A 27 6.58 7.96 2.71
CA PHE A 27 6.99 6.58 2.41
C PHE A 27 6.93 6.31 0.90
N ARG A 28 8.01 6.60 0.18
CA ARG A 28 8.09 6.19 -1.22
C ARG A 28 9.06 5.02 -1.35
N GLU A 29 8.55 3.91 -1.86
CA GLU A 29 9.32 2.78 -2.32
C GLU A 29 9.32 2.78 -3.83
N PHE A 30 10.49 2.55 -4.44
CA PHE A 30 10.65 2.43 -5.87
C PHE A 30 11.32 1.10 -6.20
N TYR A 31 10.91 0.52 -7.33
CA TYR A 31 11.57 -0.60 -7.93
C TYR A 31 12.27 -0.12 -9.20
N ALA A 32 13.50 -0.55 -9.41
CA ALA A 32 14.21 -0.35 -10.66
C ALA A 32 14.59 -1.72 -11.23
N ASP A 33 14.30 -1.92 -12.50
CA ASP A 33 14.76 -3.08 -13.25
C ASP A 33 16.13 -2.74 -13.86
N LEU A 34 17.17 -3.46 -13.41
CA LEU A 34 18.54 -3.31 -13.91
C LEU A 34 18.97 -4.49 -14.78
N SER A 35 18.01 -5.27 -15.30
CA SER A 35 18.31 -6.40 -16.19
C SER A 35 19.12 -5.93 -17.40
N GLY A 36 20.18 -6.65 -17.70
CA GLY A 36 21.07 -6.35 -18.83
C GLY A 36 22.15 -5.31 -18.57
N MET A 37 22.17 -4.64 -17.38
CA MET A 37 23.21 -3.67 -17.01
C MET A 37 24.55 -4.33 -16.62
N ASP A 38 24.54 -5.62 -16.31
CA ASP A 38 25.70 -6.43 -15.95
C ASP A 38 26.78 -6.45 -17.05
N ARG A 39 26.39 -6.32 -18.32
CA ARG A 39 27.30 -6.31 -19.46
C ARG A 39 28.25 -5.11 -19.52
N PHE A 40 27.92 -4.02 -18.83
CA PHE A 40 28.61 -2.75 -18.97
C PHE A 40 29.35 -2.31 -17.71
N PHE A 41 28.77 -2.47 -16.51
CA PHE A 41 29.30 -1.81 -15.32
C PHE A 41 29.35 -2.70 -14.07
N GLY A 42 28.81 -3.91 -14.13
CA GLY A 42 28.54 -4.70 -12.92
C GLY A 42 27.40 -4.08 -12.09
N ILE A 43 26.30 -4.82 -11.97
CA ILE A 43 25.04 -4.30 -11.40
C ILE A 43 25.21 -3.76 -9.98
N TRP A 44 25.99 -4.44 -9.16
CA TRP A 44 26.25 -4.00 -7.79
C TRP A 44 26.95 -2.65 -7.72
N SER A 45 28.00 -2.47 -8.53
CA SER A 45 28.74 -1.20 -8.60
C SER A 45 27.83 -0.07 -9.06
N TYR A 46 27.04 -0.30 -10.10
CA TYR A 46 26.11 0.68 -10.62
C TYR A 46 25.04 1.07 -9.58
N ALA A 47 24.42 0.10 -8.91
CA ALA A 47 23.41 0.35 -7.87
C ALA A 47 24.00 1.13 -6.69
N SER A 48 25.23 0.81 -6.29
CA SER A 48 25.96 1.51 -5.20
C SER A 48 26.32 2.94 -5.58
N GLU A 49 26.75 3.17 -6.82
CA GLU A 49 27.01 4.50 -7.36
C GLU A 49 25.73 5.33 -7.43
N LEU A 50 24.66 4.76 -7.96
CA LEU A 50 23.34 5.42 -8.03
C LEU A 50 22.86 5.85 -6.64
N ARG A 51 22.98 4.97 -5.63
CA ARG A 51 22.67 5.32 -4.24
C ARG A 51 23.49 6.50 -3.75
N SER A 52 24.81 6.44 -3.95
CA SER A 52 25.74 7.49 -3.51
C SER A 52 25.43 8.83 -4.17
N ARG A 53 25.09 8.81 -5.45
CA ARG A 53 24.69 9.99 -6.21
C ARG A 53 23.38 10.58 -5.70
N ILE A 54 22.36 9.76 -5.46
CA ILE A 54 21.07 10.24 -4.91
C ILE A 54 21.28 10.86 -3.53
N ILE A 55 22.04 10.23 -2.64
CA ILE A 55 22.36 10.80 -1.30
C ILE A 55 23.07 12.14 -1.45
N LYS A 56 24.03 12.23 -2.36
CA LYS A 56 24.80 13.48 -2.60
C LYS A 56 23.93 14.60 -3.15
N GLU A 57 23.03 14.30 -4.09
CA GLU A 57 22.16 15.29 -4.76
C GLU A 57 20.97 15.73 -3.87
N THR A 58 20.44 14.84 -3.04
CA THR A 58 19.20 15.10 -2.29
C THR A 58 19.41 15.27 -0.78
N GLY A 59 20.54 14.83 -0.24
CA GLY A 59 20.78 14.74 1.20
C GLY A 59 19.98 13.65 1.91
N LEU A 60 19.17 12.85 1.19
CA LEU A 60 18.28 11.84 1.78
C LEU A 60 19.01 10.51 1.97
N PRO A 61 18.98 9.92 3.19
CA PRO A 61 19.51 8.58 3.40
C PRO A 61 18.66 7.54 2.72
N ILE A 62 19.27 6.69 1.89
CA ILE A 62 18.60 5.65 1.12
C ILE A 62 19.16 4.28 1.50
N SER A 63 18.25 3.31 1.66
CA SER A 63 18.61 1.88 1.71
C SER A 63 18.08 1.18 0.49
N PHE A 64 18.82 0.19 -0.03
CA PHE A 64 18.33 -0.67 -1.10
C PHE A 64 18.74 -2.13 -0.89
N GLY A 65 17.95 -3.03 -1.46
CA GLY A 65 18.25 -4.44 -1.64
C GLY A 65 18.31 -4.79 -3.13
N LEU A 66 19.33 -5.51 -3.53
CA LEU A 66 19.54 -6.01 -4.87
C LEU A 66 19.31 -7.52 -4.89
N SER A 67 18.46 -8.02 -5.77
CA SER A 67 18.19 -9.45 -5.95
C SER A 67 17.50 -9.74 -7.29
N GLU A 68 17.24 -11.02 -7.57
CA GLU A 68 16.58 -11.50 -8.79
C GLU A 68 15.10 -11.11 -8.91
N ASN A 69 14.42 -10.75 -7.81
CA ASN A 69 12.99 -10.49 -7.84
C ASN A 69 12.54 -9.42 -6.83
N LYS A 70 11.35 -8.90 -7.03
CA LYS A 70 10.77 -7.80 -6.24
C LYS A 70 10.60 -8.15 -4.76
N THR A 71 10.13 -9.36 -4.47
CA THR A 71 9.89 -9.78 -3.08
C THR A 71 11.19 -9.80 -2.28
N VAL A 72 12.23 -10.45 -2.78
CA VAL A 72 13.51 -10.58 -2.07
C VAL A 72 14.21 -9.23 -1.98
N SER A 73 14.20 -8.41 -3.05
CA SER A 73 14.73 -7.03 -3.01
C SER A 73 14.06 -6.17 -1.95
N LYS A 74 12.71 -6.27 -1.79
CA LYS A 74 11.98 -5.53 -0.76
C LYS A 74 12.38 -5.97 0.64
N VAL A 75 12.46 -7.27 0.89
CA VAL A 75 12.88 -7.81 2.18
C VAL A 75 14.33 -7.40 2.47
N ALA A 76 15.24 -7.54 1.50
CA ALA A 76 16.63 -7.14 1.63
C ALA A 76 16.79 -5.64 1.92
N THR A 77 15.97 -4.77 1.27
CA THR A 77 15.92 -3.34 1.60
C THR A 77 15.51 -3.12 3.06
N GLY A 78 14.52 -3.87 3.55
CA GLY A 78 14.07 -3.81 4.94
C GLY A 78 15.18 -4.18 5.94
N GLU A 79 15.95 -5.24 5.63
CA GLU A 79 17.09 -5.68 6.46
C GLU A 79 18.30 -4.75 6.35
N ALA A 80 18.43 -4.04 5.22
CA ALA A 80 19.49 -3.06 5.01
C ALA A 80 19.25 -1.69 5.69
N LYS A 81 18.04 -1.44 6.20
CA LYS A 81 17.72 -0.16 6.88
C LYS A 81 18.39 -0.09 8.27
N PRO A 82 18.83 1.11 8.71
CA PRO A 82 18.85 2.40 7.99
C PRO A 82 20.11 2.58 7.13
N ASN A 83 20.00 3.40 6.09
CA ASN A 83 21.09 3.95 5.29
C ASN A 83 22.17 2.94 4.87
N ASN A 84 21.78 1.76 4.42
CA ASN A 84 22.69 0.68 4.03
C ASN A 84 22.21 0.00 2.76
N GLN A 85 22.94 -0.99 2.26
CA GLN A 85 22.65 -1.73 1.03
C GLN A 85 22.95 -3.21 1.24
N LEU A 86 22.16 -4.07 0.59
CA LEU A 86 22.30 -5.52 0.70
C LEU A 86 22.11 -6.16 -0.67
N HIS A 87 23.03 -7.08 -1.01
CA HIS A 87 22.95 -7.88 -2.23
C HIS A 87 22.65 -9.32 -1.88
N ILE A 88 21.63 -9.88 -2.49
CA ILE A 88 21.28 -11.30 -2.39
C ILE A 88 21.64 -11.94 -3.72
N ASN A 89 22.60 -12.84 -3.69
CA ASN A 89 23.06 -13.53 -4.87
C ASN A 89 22.01 -14.49 -5.45
N TYR A 90 22.05 -14.67 -6.75
CA TYR A 90 21.21 -15.64 -7.43
C TYR A 90 21.33 -17.04 -6.81
N GLY A 91 20.19 -17.66 -6.54
CA GLY A 91 20.11 -18.99 -5.92
C GLY A 91 20.19 -19.02 -4.40
N SER A 92 20.44 -17.85 -3.73
CA SER A 92 20.47 -17.75 -2.27
C SER A 92 19.21 -17.09 -1.67
N GLU A 93 18.20 -16.80 -2.48
CA GLU A 93 16.98 -16.10 -2.09
C GLU A 93 16.23 -16.84 -0.98
N LYS A 94 16.04 -18.14 -1.16
CA LYS A 94 15.34 -18.99 -0.19
C LYS A 94 16.05 -19.04 1.15
N ASP A 95 17.36 -19.23 1.14
CA ASP A 95 18.20 -19.33 2.33
C ASP A 95 18.30 -17.98 3.07
N PHE A 96 18.36 -16.87 2.32
CA PHE A 96 18.31 -15.54 2.89
C PHE A 96 16.99 -15.28 3.65
N LEU A 97 15.87 -15.70 3.06
CA LEU A 97 14.54 -15.51 3.67
C LEU A 97 14.31 -16.42 4.88
N ALA A 98 14.86 -17.63 4.87
CA ALA A 98 14.57 -18.70 5.84
C ALA A 98 14.60 -18.26 7.32
N PRO A 99 15.63 -17.57 7.83
CA PRO A 99 15.72 -17.18 9.24
C PRO A 99 14.76 -16.06 9.65
N LEU A 100 14.17 -15.34 8.67
CA LEU A 100 13.37 -14.16 8.92
C LEU A 100 11.95 -14.51 9.40
N SER A 101 11.30 -13.53 10.05
CA SER A 101 9.89 -13.64 10.42
C SER A 101 9.01 -13.67 9.17
N VAL A 102 7.94 -14.49 9.18
CA VAL A 102 6.94 -14.53 8.11
C VAL A 102 6.28 -13.16 7.86
N GLN A 103 6.29 -12.27 8.84
CA GLN A 103 5.78 -10.91 8.71
C GLN A 103 6.59 -10.05 7.70
N LYS A 104 7.81 -10.45 7.39
CA LYS A 104 8.66 -9.76 6.40
C LYS A 104 8.23 -10.02 4.95
N ILE A 105 7.43 -11.08 4.72
CA ILE A 105 6.92 -11.39 3.37
C ILE A 105 5.87 -10.34 2.98
N PRO A 106 6.01 -9.67 1.82
CA PRO A 106 4.98 -8.80 1.28
C PRO A 106 3.63 -9.52 1.18
N MET A 107 2.53 -8.86 1.53
CA MET A 107 1.17 -9.37 1.68
C MET A 107 0.86 -10.10 3.00
N VAL A 108 1.83 -10.37 3.87
CA VAL A 108 1.58 -10.84 5.22
C VAL A 108 1.26 -9.66 6.14
N GLY A 109 0.00 -9.24 6.14
CA GLY A 109 -0.52 -8.23 7.07
C GLY A 109 -0.80 -8.80 8.47
N PRO A 110 -1.25 -7.97 9.43
CA PRO A 110 -1.47 -8.39 10.82
C PRO A 110 -2.39 -9.60 10.96
N LYS A 111 -3.49 -9.68 10.21
CA LYS A 111 -4.42 -10.82 10.24
C LYS A 111 -3.77 -12.11 9.76
N THR A 112 -3.11 -12.08 8.60
CA THR A 112 -2.40 -13.23 8.03
C THR A 112 -1.29 -13.70 8.97
N TYR A 113 -0.55 -12.76 9.57
CA TYR A 113 0.48 -13.06 10.56
C TYR A 113 -0.10 -13.77 11.79
N GLN A 114 -1.23 -13.31 12.34
CA GLN A 114 -1.92 -13.96 13.45
C GLN A 114 -2.34 -15.38 13.08
N THR A 115 -2.93 -15.59 11.90
CA THR A 115 -3.32 -16.92 11.42
C THR A 115 -2.11 -17.84 11.32
N LEU A 116 -1.01 -17.40 10.70
CA LEU A 116 0.23 -18.19 10.60
C LEU A 116 0.82 -18.51 11.98
N CYS A 117 0.85 -17.54 12.90
CA CYS A 117 1.31 -17.75 14.26
C CYS A 117 0.44 -18.76 15.03
N GLY A 118 -0.88 -18.74 14.84
CA GLY A 118 -1.81 -19.72 15.40
C GLY A 118 -1.54 -21.15 14.93
N LEU A 119 -0.98 -21.30 13.72
CA LEU A 119 -0.53 -22.57 13.16
C LEU A 119 0.94 -22.93 13.54
N GLY A 120 1.58 -22.13 14.41
CA GLY A 120 2.98 -22.33 14.80
C GLY A 120 4.01 -21.81 13.78
N VAL A 121 3.56 -21.18 12.68
CA VAL A 121 4.42 -20.68 11.60
C VAL A 121 4.85 -19.24 11.90
N LYS A 122 5.99 -19.07 12.57
CA LYS A 122 6.54 -17.74 12.91
C LYS A 122 7.71 -17.32 12.00
N ARG A 123 8.46 -18.28 11.48
CA ARG A 123 9.62 -18.05 10.61
C ARG A 123 9.32 -18.51 9.18
N ILE A 124 9.98 -17.88 8.23
CA ILE A 124 9.84 -18.23 6.81
C ILE A 124 10.32 -19.66 6.56
N ALA A 125 11.38 -20.13 7.21
CA ALA A 125 11.83 -21.54 7.11
C ALA A 125 10.72 -22.54 7.42
N THR A 126 9.90 -22.28 8.45
CA THR A 126 8.76 -23.15 8.77
C THR A 126 7.71 -23.14 7.65
N LEU A 127 7.43 -21.96 7.07
CA LEU A 127 6.50 -21.83 5.94
C LEU A 127 7.03 -22.53 4.68
N GLN A 128 8.33 -22.44 4.42
CA GLN A 128 9.00 -23.11 3.31
C GLN A 128 8.91 -24.64 3.39
N ALA A 129 8.88 -25.17 4.60
CA ALA A 129 8.80 -26.62 4.84
C ALA A 129 7.36 -27.17 4.73
N LEU A 130 6.35 -26.31 4.71
CA LEU A 130 4.95 -26.75 4.60
C LEU A 130 4.61 -27.08 3.13
N PRO A 131 3.78 -28.13 2.90
CA PRO A 131 3.15 -28.35 1.61
C PRO A 131 2.26 -27.16 1.21
N LEU A 132 2.26 -26.85 -0.09
CA LEU A 132 1.47 -25.74 -0.63
C LEU A 132 -0.03 -25.86 -0.27
N GLU A 133 -0.56 -27.08 -0.36
CA GLU A 133 -1.97 -27.38 -0.14
C GLU A 133 -2.43 -26.97 1.27
N LEU A 134 -1.60 -27.19 2.28
CA LEU A 134 -1.90 -26.77 3.65
C LEU A 134 -1.92 -25.25 3.81
N VAL A 135 -1.03 -24.56 3.11
CA VAL A 135 -0.97 -23.10 3.15
C VAL A 135 -2.17 -22.49 2.41
N GLU A 136 -2.58 -23.07 1.29
CA GLU A 136 -3.79 -22.67 0.55
C GLU A 136 -5.06 -22.93 1.36
N GLN A 137 -5.14 -24.05 2.04
CA GLN A 137 -6.28 -24.35 2.93
C GLN A 137 -6.41 -23.34 4.06
N ALA A 138 -5.29 -22.88 4.61
CA ALA A 138 -5.27 -21.93 5.72
C ALA A 138 -5.51 -20.47 5.32
N LEU A 139 -5.01 -20.04 4.14
CA LEU A 139 -4.96 -18.64 3.72
C LEU A 139 -5.74 -18.34 2.44
N GLY A 140 -6.38 -19.35 1.84
CA GLY A 140 -7.08 -19.21 0.56
C GLY A 140 -6.12 -18.95 -0.62
N GLU A 141 -6.61 -18.30 -1.66
CA GLU A 141 -5.82 -17.97 -2.87
C GLU A 141 -4.53 -17.18 -2.57
N ASN A 142 -4.56 -16.31 -1.56
CA ASN A 142 -3.37 -15.59 -1.13
C ASN A 142 -2.27 -16.51 -0.59
N GLY A 143 -2.63 -17.70 -0.09
CA GLY A 143 -1.71 -18.70 0.42
C GLY A 143 -0.67 -19.14 -0.61
N ARG A 144 -1.08 -19.40 -1.85
CA ARG A 144 -0.19 -19.75 -2.97
C ARG A 144 0.86 -18.66 -3.21
N THR A 145 0.42 -17.42 -3.29
CA THR A 145 1.31 -16.28 -3.52
C THR A 145 2.31 -16.09 -2.35
N ILE A 146 1.84 -16.18 -1.12
CA ILE A 146 2.68 -16.04 0.08
C ILE A 146 3.70 -17.20 0.16
N TRP A 147 3.27 -18.43 -0.15
CA TRP A 147 4.15 -19.59 -0.17
C TRP A 147 5.24 -19.47 -1.25
N SER A 148 4.88 -19.06 -2.48
CA SER A 148 5.85 -18.83 -3.56
C SER A 148 6.88 -17.76 -3.15
N LYS A 149 6.41 -16.66 -2.56
CA LYS A 149 7.29 -15.60 -2.05
C LYS A 149 8.20 -16.10 -0.93
N ALA A 150 7.72 -16.97 -0.05
CA ALA A 150 8.55 -17.62 0.96
C ALA A 150 9.64 -18.50 0.35
N GLN A 151 9.38 -19.16 -0.78
CA GLN A 151 10.38 -19.93 -1.53
C GLN A 151 11.40 -19.04 -2.27
N GLY A 152 11.26 -17.70 -2.18
CA GLY A 152 12.11 -16.76 -2.91
C GLY A 152 11.70 -16.55 -4.37
N VAL A 153 10.48 -16.95 -4.75
CA VAL A 153 9.98 -16.86 -6.13
C VAL A 153 8.94 -15.75 -6.25
N ASP A 154 9.21 -14.80 -7.16
CA ASP A 154 8.27 -13.73 -7.53
C ASP A 154 8.51 -13.32 -8.98
N ASN A 155 7.66 -13.74 -9.88
CA ASN A 155 7.77 -13.47 -11.31
C ASN A 155 7.07 -12.18 -11.74
N SER A 156 6.62 -11.36 -10.81
CA SER A 156 5.93 -10.11 -11.14
C SER A 156 6.90 -9.10 -11.76
N PRO A 157 6.60 -8.54 -12.95
CA PRO A 157 7.47 -7.57 -13.61
C PRO A 157 7.50 -6.24 -12.86
N VAL A 158 8.55 -5.45 -13.08
CA VAL A 158 8.56 -4.04 -12.70
C VAL A 158 7.84 -3.25 -13.79
N GLU A 159 6.63 -2.80 -13.47
CA GLU A 159 5.85 -1.94 -14.36
C GLU A 159 6.17 -0.47 -14.06
N PRO A 160 6.63 0.30 -15.07
CA PRO A 160 7.08 1.67 -14.83
C PRO A 160 5.95 2.64 -14.44
N TYR A 161 4.72 2.32 -14.77
CA TYR A 161 3.56 3.13 -14.47
C TYR A 161 2.27 2.30 -14.51
N ASN A 162 1.51 2.36 -13.43
CA ASN A 162 0.12 1.89 -13.39
C ASN A 162 -0.82 3.08 -13.32
N GLU A 163 -1.72 3.18 -14.29
CA GLU A 163 -2.74 4.22 -14.27
C GLU A 163 -3.63 4.08 -13.03
N ARG A 164 -3.84 5.18 -12.32
CA ARG A 164 -4.71 5.17 -11.12
C ARG A 164 -6.12 4.78 -11.53
N LYS A 165 -6.64 3.71 -10.91
CA LYS A 165 -8.00 3.20 -11.14
C LYS A 165 -9.05 3.96 -10.33
N SER A 166 -8.67 4.67 -9.29
CA SER A 166 -9.55 5.46 -8.43
C SER A 166 -8.85 6.71 -7.91
N ILE A 167 -9.64 7.73 -7.63
CA ILE A 167 -9.21 8.96 -6.94
C ILE A 167 -10.06 9.02 -5.67
N SER A 168 -9.41 9.19 -4.52
CA SER A 168 -10.09 9.25 -3.22
C SER A 168 -9.51 10.37 -2.35
N ASN A 169 -10.33 10.87 -1.45
CA ASN A 169 -9.94 11.79 -0.40
C ASN A 169 -10.47 11.26 0.93
N GLU A 170 -9.69 11.35 1.98
CA GLU A 170 -10.07 10.90 3.33
C GLU A 170 -9.73 12.01 4.34
N ARG A 171 -10.61 12.24 5.28
CA ARG A 171 -10.41 13.23 6.35
C ARG A 171 -10.74 12.63 7.71
N THR A 172 -9.76 12.69 8.61
CA THR A 172 -9.93 12.31 10.02
C THR A 172 -10.17 13.55 10.86
N PHE A 173 -11.11 13.46 11.80
CA PHE A 173 -11.43 14.57 12.72
C PHE A 173 -10.63 14.43 14.01
N HIS A 174 -10.16 15.55 14.55
CA HIS A 174 -9.51 15.58 15.87
C HIS A 174 -10.48 15.28 17.03
N GLN A 175 -11.76 15.62 16.83
CA GLN A 175 -12.85 15.32 17.75
C GLN A 175 -13.98 14.70 16.96
N ASP A 176 -14.53 13.61 17.49
CA ASP A 176 -15.68 12.94 16.89
C ASP A 176 -16.89 13.89 16.84
N THR A 177 -17.65 13.79 15.77
CA THR A 177 -18.79 14.65 15.53
C THR A 177 -19.93 13.88 14.87
N ILE A 178 -21.17 14.17 15.32
CA ILE A 178 -22.41 13.71 14.71
C ILE A 178 -23.16 14.85 14.02
N ASP A 179 -22.57 16.04 13.95
CA ASP A 179 -23.15 17.20 13.28
C ASP A 179 -23.25 16.95 11.78
N THR A 180 -24.45 16.59 11.34
CA THR A 180 -24.75 16.25 9.95
C THR A 180 -24.55 17.42 9.00
N CYS A 181 -24.82 18.66 9.44
CA CYS A 181 -24.61 19.85 8.63
C CYS A 181 -23.14 20.08 8.37
N LYS A 182 -22.33 20.00 9.41
CA LYS A 182 -20.86 20.11 9.31
C LYS A 182 -20.27 19.00 8.44
N LEU A 183 -20.70 17.74 8.66
CA LEU A 183 -20.24 16.59 7.87
C LEU A 183 -20.62 16.71 6.40
N SER A 184 -21.86 17.14 6.10
CA SER A 184 -22.34 17.38 4.74
C SER A 184 -21.50 18.46 4.02
N GLY A 185 -21.20 19.57 4.68
CA GLY A 185 -20.36 20.63 4.12
C GLY A 185 -18.94 20.17 3.80
N ILE A 186 -18.32 19.40 4.72
CA ILE A 186 -16.99 18.83 4.50
C ILE A 186 -17.01 17.82 3.34
N LEU A 187 -18.02 16.97 3.28
CA LEU A 187 -18.18 15.98 2.22
C LEU A 187 -18.35 16.64 0.85
N THR A 188 -19.11 17.75 0.78
CA THR A 188 -19.23 18.55 -0.44
C THR A 188 -17.86 19.08 -0.89
N ALA A 189 -17.10 19.71 0.02
CA ALA A 189 -15.77 20.24 -0.32
C ALA A 189 -14.78 19.13 -0.77
N MET A 190 -14.87 17.95 -0.15
CA MET A 190 -14.07 16.79 -0.57
C MET A 190 -14.48 16.31 -1.97
N ALA A 191 -15.77 16.26 -2.27
CA ALA A 191 -16.28 15.85 -3.58
C ALA A 191 -15.90 16.87 -4.67
N GLU A 192 -16.02 18.16 -4.41
CA GLU A 192 -15.58 19.24 -5.34
C GLU A 192 -14.09 19.12 -5.67
N ASN A 193 -13.26 18.82 -4.67
CA ASN A 193 -11.83 18.59 -4.90
C ASN A 193 -11.59 17.36 -5.80
N LEU A 194 -12.32 16.25 -5.56
CA LEU A 194 -12.18 15.04 -6.36
C LEU A 194 -12.66 15.24 -7.80
N THR A 195 -13.77 15.94 -8.01
CA THR A 195 -14.29 16.23 -9.35
C THR A 195 -13.35 17.19 -10.12
N PHE A 196 -12.74 18.15 -9.42
CA PHE A 196 -11.69 19.00 -10.00
C PHE A 196 -10.47 18.16 -10.43
N GLN A 197 -10.01 17.22 -9.59
CA GLN A 197 -8.92 16.33 -9.94
C GLN A 197 -9.25 15.42 -11.13
N LEU A 198 -10.49 14.90 -11.22
CA LEU A 198 -10.97 14.12 -12.37
C LEU A 198 -10.87 14.93 -13.66
N ARG A 199 -11.42 16.15 -13.67
CA ARG A 199 -11.37 17.05 -14.85
C ARG A 199 -9.94 17.41 -15.23
N ARG A 200 -9.09 17.72 -14.24
CA ARG A 200 -7.67 18.03 -14.48
C ARG A 200 -6.93 16.84 -15.09
N ALA A 201 -7.29 15.62 -14.71
CA ALA A 201 -6.71 14.40 -15.27
C ALA A 201 -7.33 13.98 -16.62
N GLY A 202 -8.36 14.68 -17.13
CA GLY A 202 -9.10 14.29 -18.33
C GLY A 202 -9.86 12.96 -18.16
N LYS A 203 -10.26 12.62 -16.93
CA LYS A 203 -10.90 11.34 -16.57
C LYS A 203 -12.37 11.53 -16.23
N LEU A 204 -13.13 10.44 -16.41
CA LEU A 204 -14.54 10.33 -15.98
C LEU A 204 -14.63 9.24 -14.91
N THR A 205 -15.62 9.38 -14.02
CA THR A 205 -15.96 8.31 -13.07
C THR A 205 -17.27 7.64 -13.46
N GLY A 206 -17.33 6.31 -13.33
CA GLY A 206 -18.55 5.51 -13.46
C GLY A 206 -19.05 4.98 -12.11
N THR A 207 -18.38 5.36 -10.99
CA THR A 207 -18.73 4.87 -9.66
C THR A 207 -18.41 5.93 -8.62
N VAL A 208 -19.37 6.19 -7.74
CA VAL A 208 -19.19 7.06 -6.57
C VAL A 208 -19.32 6.22 -5.32
N THR A 209 -18.38 6.42 -4.37
CA THR A 209 -18.34 5.71 -3.10
C THR A 209 -18.22 6.71 -1.95
N VAL A 210 -19.11 6.60 -0.98
CA VAL A 210 -19.03 7.33 0.30
C VAL A 210 -18.72 6.33 1.40
N LYS A 211 -17.75 6.67 2.24
CA LYS A 211 -17.27 5.84 3.35
C LYS A 211 -17.28 6.67 4.63
N ILE A 212 -17.90 6.16 5.68
CA ILE A 212 -17.90 6.75 7.02
C ILE A 212 -17.24 5.76 7.98
N ARG A 213 -16.36 6.26 8.82
CA ARG A 213 -15.75 5.51 9.91
C ARG A 213 -16.17 6.12 11.24
N TYR A 214 -16.70 5.29 12.12
CA TYR A 214 -17.16 5.68 13.44
C TYR A 214 -16.05 5.64 14.49
N ALA A 215 -16.31 6.20 15.66
CA ALA A 215 -15.37 6.24 16.79
C ALA A 215 -14.94 4.84 17.27
N ASP A 216 -15.82 3.84 17.16
CA ASP A 216 -15.55 2.44 17.44
C ASP A 216 -14.77 1.71 16.34
N PHE A 217 -14.27 2.44 15.33
CA PHE A 217 -13.58 1.96 14.14
C PHE A 217 -14.45 1.11 13.18
N GLN A 218 -15.73 0.94 13.43
CA GLN A 218 -16.62 0.37 12.43
C GLN A 218 -16.68 1.28 11.20
N THR A 219 -16.75 0.68 10.03
CA THR A 219 -16.79 1.41 8.76
C THR A 219 -18.04 1.01 7.99
N GLN A 220 -18.79 2.01 7.54
CA GLN A 220 -19.88 1.84 6.61
C GLN A 220 -19.49 2.41 5.25
N THR A 221 -19.83 1.71 4.18
CA THR A 221 -19.53 2.12 2.82
C THR A 221 -20.79 1.96 1.96
N LEU A 222 -21.16 3.01 1.24
CA LEU A 222 -22.19 2.96 0.20
C LEU A 222 -21.55 3.36 -1.13
N GLN A 223 -21.94 2.65 -2.18
CA GLN A 223 -21.42 2.81 -3.52
C GLN A 223 -22.56 2.80 -4.53
N GLN A 224 -22.48 3.65 -5.54
CA GLN A 224 -23.43 3.70 -6.65
C GLN A 224 -22.69 3.78 -7.98
N GLN A 225 -23.13 2.95 -8.92
CA GLN A 225 -22.69 3.03 -10.32
C GLN A 225 -23.56 4.04 -11.06
N ILE A 226 -22.93 4.80 -11.96
CA ILE A 226 -23.54 5.87 -12.76
C ILE A 226 -23.00 5.85 -14.19
N ALA A 227 -23.61 6.62 -15.07
CA ALA A 227 -23.01 6.92 -16.37
C ALA A 227 -21.68 7.68 -16.15
N TYR A 228 -20.71 7.48 -17.04
CA TYR A 228 -19.40 8.12 -16.92
C TYR A 228 -19.51 9.65 -16.99
N THR A 229 -19.13 10.33 -15.93
CA THR A 229 -19.19 11.78 -15.82
C THR A 229 -18.04 12.34 -14.99
N ALA A 230 -17.78 13.65 -15.12
CA ALA A 230 -16.94 14.45 -14.21
C ALA A 230 -17.66 15.77 -13.84
N ALA A 231 -18.96 15.84 -14.05
CA ALA A 231 -19.78 17.02 -13.84
C ALA A 231 -20.18 17.16 -12.37
N ASP A 232 -19.88 18.32 -11.77
CA ASP A 232 -20.18 18.61 -10.36
C ASP A 232 -21.71 18.51 -10.08
N HIS A 233 -22.56 19.01 -10.99
CA HIS A 233 -23.98 19.03 -10.80
C HIS A 233 -24.63 17.63 -10.80
N GLU A 234 -23.96 16.61 -11.31
CA GLU A 234 -24.37 15.20 -11.24
C GLU A 234 -23.79 14.51 -10.00
N LEU A 235 -22.51 14.75 -9.71
CA LEU A 235 -21.77 14.03 -8.68
C LEU A 235 -22.08 14.55 -7.26
N LEU A 236 -22.21 15.85 -7.05
CA LEU A 236 -22.42 16.41 -5.72
C LEU A 236 -23.79 16.01 -5.11
N PRO A 237 -24.92 16.10 -5.82
CA PRO A 237 -26.20 15.60 -5.31
C PRO A 237 -26.16 14.12 -4.94
N LEU A 238 -25.54 13.30 -5.78
CA LEU A 238 -25.41 11.86 -5.54
C LEU A 238 -24.60 11.57 -4.25
N VAL A 239 -23.50 12.25 -4.05
CA VAL A 239 -22.69 12.12 -2.83
C VAL A 239 -23.52 12.47 -1.59
N GLN A 240 -24.32 13.53 -1.65
CA GLN A 240 -25.21 13.95 -0.56
C GLN A 240 -26.32 12.93 -0.31
N ASP A 241 -26.88 12.34 -1.34
CA ASP A 241 -27.93 11.35 -1.18
C ASP A 241 -27.40 10.04 -0.58
N LEU A 242 -26.22 9.59 -1.00
CA LEU A 242 -25.54 8.45 -0.36
C LEU A 242 -25.26 8.74 1.12
N PHE A 243 -24.80 9.94 1.46
CA PHE A 243 -24.59 10.35 2.84
C PHE A 243 -25.87 10.33 3.68
N LYS A 244 -26.97 10.92 3.17
CA LYS A 244 -28.28 10.89 3.83
C LYS A 244 -28.78 9.46 4.07
N MET A 245 -28.60 8.55 3.11
CA MET A 245 -28.95 7.12 3.26
C MET A 245 -28.16 6.48 4.41
N MET A 246 -26.87 6.77 4.50
CA MET A 246 -26.03 6.27 5.59
C MET A 246 -26.49 6.78 6.95
N MET A 247 -26.77 8.08 7.06
CA MET A 247 -27.24 8.70 8.32
C MET A 247 -28.58 8.13 8.78
N LYS A 248 -29.55 7.93 7.88
CA LYS A 248 -30.83 7.26 8.18
C LYS A 248 -30.65 5.82 8.69
N SER A 249 -29.72 5.09 8.10
CA SER A 249 -29.39 3.71 8.55
C SER A 249 -28.83 3.71 9.98
N MET A 250 -28.06 4.71 10.37
CA MET A 250 -27.57 4.88 11.74
C MET A 250 -28.68 5.15 12.75
N GLU A 251 -29.58 6.10 12.45
CA GLU A 251 -30.70 6.43 13.31
C GLU A 251 -31.59 5.22 13.61
N ASN A 252 -31.84 4.38 12.60
CA ASN A 252 -32.60 3.15 12.75
C ASN A 252 -31.88 2.13 13.66
N LYS A 253 -30.57 1.95 13.51
CA LYS A 253 -29.77 1.07 14.38
C LYS A 253 -29.73 1.55 15.83
N SER A 254 -29.63 2.86 16.05
CA SER A 254 -29.67 3.42 17.40
C SER A 254 -31.02 3.24 18.07
N ARG A 255 -32.12 3.24 17.33
CA ARG A 255 -33.47 2.94 17.84
C ARG A 255 -33.67 1.47 18.16
N GLU A 256 -33.10 0.55 17.37
CA GLU A 256 -33.13 -0.88 17.66
C GLU A 256 -32.34 -1.25 18.92
N LEU A 257 -31.25 -0.55 19.21
CA LEU A 257 -30.45 -0.75 20.43
C LEU A 257 -31.09 -0.16 21.71
N GLN A 258 -32.13 0.69 21.60
CA GLN A 258 -32.88 1.24 22.75
C GLN A 258 -34.10 0.39 23.13
N ILE A 259 -34.43 -0.64 22.36
CA ILE A 259 -35.61 -1.49 22.57
C ILE A 259 -35.24 -2.86 23.21
N TYR A 260 -33.97 -3.08 23.55
CA TYR A 260 -33.52 -4.24 24.29
C TYR A 260 -33.08 -3.82 25.71
#